data_8cb04ca4a864ba7573b4d9331ae933a7
#
_entry.id   8cb04ca4a864ba7573b4d9331ae933a7
#
_cell.length_a   1.000
_cell.length_b   1.000
_cell.length_c   1.000
_cell.angle_alpha   90.00
_cell.angle_beta   90.00
_cell.angle_gamma   90.00
#
_symmetry.space_group_name_H-M   'P 1'
#
loop_
_entity.id
_entity.type
_entity.pdbx_description
1 polymer ?
#
loop_
_entity_poly.entity_id
_entity_poly.type
_entity_poly.pdbx_seq_one_letter_code
_entity_poly.pdbx_strand_id
1 'polypeptide(L)'
;MKRRILIVDDDSTITQQLYWTLCEQYDVVTANDLPTAMRRATFYKPDISILDLQMPPEKDISAGMRLLEFLKDHLSHSKVLIMSSNSTAEVQKSCVDAGADGFFAKPFAIEDMLASICKLMPVHRLEMFAHIL
;
A
#
# COMPACT_ATOMS: atom_id res chain seq x y z
N MET A 1 -2.73 -1.18 20.09
CA MET A 1 -3.56 -0.79 18.94
C MET A 1 -2.85 -1.15 17.64
N LYS A 2 -3.52 -1.85 16.76
CA LYS A 2 -2.92 -2.26 15.49
C LYS A 2 -2.77 -1.09 14.54
N ARG A 3 -1.68 -1.08 13.78
CA ARG A 3 -1.50 -0.14 12.69
C ARG A 3 -2.40 -0.50 11.51
N ARG A 4 -2.75 0.49 10.72
CA ARG A 4 -3.75 0.36 9.65
C ARG A 4 -3.07 0.32 8.28
N ILE A 5 -3.49 -0.63 7.47
CA ILE A 5 -2.99 -0.80 6.10
C ILE A 5 -4.17 -0.79 5.14
N LEU A 6 -4.05 0.03 4.09
CA LEU A 6 -4.99 0.02 2.97
C LEU A 6 -4.31 -0.68 1.78
N ILE A 7 -5.00 -1.65 1.18
CA ILE A 7 -4.52 -2.35 -0.01
C ILE A 7 -5.46 -2.02 -1.17
N VAL A 8 -4.92 -1.49 -2.25
CA VAL A 8 -5.69 -1.07 -3.42
C VAL A 8 -5.19 -1.80 -4.65
N ASP A 9 -6.01 -2.71 -5.18
CA ASP A 9 -5.72 -3.49 -6.38
C ASP A 9 -7.04 -4.04 -6.92
N ASP A 10 -7.23 -4.02 -8.23
CA ASP A 10 -8.41 -4.63 -8.85
C ASP A 10 -8.26 -6.15 -9.01
N ASP A 11 -7.07 -6.69 -8.81
CA ASP A 11 -6.82 -8.13 -8.79
C ASP A 11 -7.13 -8.68 -7.39
N SER A 12 -8.26 -9.38 -7.27
CA SER A 12 -8.69 -9.93 -5.98
C SER A 12 -7.75 -10.98 -5.43
N THR A 13 -6.99 -11.68 -6.28
CA THR A 13 -6.01 -12.69 -5.84
C THR A 13 -4.89 -12.04 -5.02
N ILE A 14 -4.32 -10.96 -5.53
CA ILE A 14 -3.25 -10.23 -4.83
C ILE A 14 -3.80 -9.60 -3.54
N THR A 15 -4.97 -8.97 -3.63
CA THR A 15 -5.61 -8.34 -2.49
C THR A 15 -5.87 -9.32 -1.36
N GLN A 16 -6.42 -10.50 -1.68
CA GLN A 16 -6.70 -11.54 -0.69
C GLN A 16 -5.42 -12.11 -0.10
N GLN A 17 -4.41 -12.36 -0.93
CA GLN A 17 -3.14 -12.90 -0.46
C GLN A 17 -2.48 -11.94 0.54
N LEU A 18 -2.43 -10.67 0.24
CA LEU A 18 -1.87 -9.67 1.14
C LEU A 18 -2.73 -9.52 2.40
N TYR A 19 -4.05 -9.51 2.25
CA TYR A 19 -4.96 -9.41 3.39
C TYR A 19 -4.72 -10.52 4.41
N TRP A 20 -4.74 -11.77 3.95
CA TRP A 20 -4.55 -12.92 4.85
C TRP A 20 -3.17 -12.97 5.46
N THR A 21 -2.16 -12.47 4.77
CA THR A 21 -0.80 -12.42 5.29
C THR A 21 -0.66 -11.36 6.39
N LEU A 22 -1.38 -10.25 6.29
CA LEU A 22 -1.17 -9.09 7.15
C LEU A 22 -2.21 -8.95 8.27
N CYS A 23 -3.37 -9.60 8.15
CA CYS A 23 -4.53 -9.30 9.02
C CYS A 23 -4.34 -9.68 10.49
N GLU A 24 -3.40 -10.54 10.83
CA GLU A 24 -3.14 -10.88 12.23
C GLU A 24 -2.42 -9.75 12.97
N GLN A 25 -1.51 -9.06 12.29
CA GLN A 25 -0.67 -8.04 12.91
C GLN A 25 -1.15 -6.61 12.66
N TYR A 26 -1.96 -6.41 11.63
CA TYR A 26 -2.41 -5.09 11.20
C TYR A 26 -3.92 -5.09 10.98
N ASP A 27 -4.53 -3.90 11.13
CA ASP A 27 -5.90 -3.68 10.66
C ASP A 27 -5.83 -3.40 9.17
N VAL A 28 -6.39 -4.30 8.37
CA VAL A 28 -6.28 -4.24 6.91
C VAL A 28 -7.64 -3.94 6.30
N VAL A 29 -7.69 -2.92 5.46
CA VAL A 29 -8.85 -2.65 4.60
C VAL A 29 -8.39 -2.71 3.16
N THR A 30 -9.30 -3.08 2.28
CA THR A 30 -9.02 -3.23 0.86
C THR A 30 -9.94 -2.34 0.04
N ALA A 31 -9.50 -2.00 -1.17
CA ALA A 31 -10.31 -1.31 -2.16
C ALA A 31 -9.87 -1.77 -3.54
N ASN A 32 -10.78 -1.77 -4.52
CA ASN A 32 -10.48 -2.25 -5.86
C ASN A 32 -10.74 -1.20 -6.95
N ASP A 33 -11.01 0.03 -6.57
CA ASP A 33 -11.14 1.16 -7.50
C ASP A 33 -10.76 2.46 -6.80
N LEU A 34 -10.56 3.51 -7.57
CA LEU A 34 -10.11 4.80 -7.05
C LEU A 34 -11.13 5.45 -6.09
N PRO A 35 -12.42 5.56 -6.42
CA PRO A 35 -13.37 6.20 -5.49
C PRO A 35 -13.47 5.50 -4.13
N THR A 36 -13.52 4.18 -4.14
CA THR A 36 -13.57 3.39 -2.90
C THR A 36 -12.30 3.58 -2.08
N ALA A 37 -11.13 3.58 -2.75
CA ALA A 37 -9.86 3.79 -2.07
C ALA A 37 -9.79 5.16 -1.40
N MET A 38 -10.23 6.20 -2.09
CA MET A 38 -10.25 7.55 -1.53
C MET A 38 -11.15 7.66 -0.31
N ARG A 39 -12.36 7.07 -0.39
CA ARG A 39 -13.27 7.06 0.75
C ARG A 39 -12.69 6.32 1.94
N ARG A 40 -12.14 5.13 1.71
CA ARG A 40 -11.56 4.32 2.78
C ARG A 40 -10.34 4.98 3.40
N ALA A 41 -9.48 5.58 2.58
CA ALA A 41 -8.34 6.33 3.09
C ALA A 41 -8.77 7.47 4.01
N THR A 42 -9.83 8.18 3.64
CA THR A 42 -10.35 9.31 4.43
C THR A 42 -10.87 8.86 5.78
N PHE A 43 -11.61 7.74 5.82
CA PHE A 43 -12.19 7.23 7.07
C PHE A 43 -11.19 6.52 7.95
N TYR A 44 -10.40 5.62 7.37
CA TYR A 44 -9.51 4.75 8.15
C TYR A 44 -8.16 5.38 8.44
N LYS A 45 -7.75 6.38 7.65
CA LYS A 45 -6.45 7.06 7.81
C LYS A 45 -5.32 6.05 7.94
N PRO A 46 -5.03 5.28 6.88
CA PRO A 46 -4.02 4.23 6.96
C PRO A 46 -2.63 4.77 7.27
N ASP A 47 -1.86 3.99 8.02
CA ASP A 47 -0.44 4.27 8.27
C ASP A 47 0.40 3.92 7.06
N ILE A 48 0.02 2.86 6.34
CA ILE A 48 0.59 2.48 5.04
C ILE A 48 -0.53 2.20 4.06
N SER A 49 -0.35 2.63 2.82
CA SER A 49 -1.18 2.23 1.69
C SER A 49 -0.33 1.50 0.67
N ILE A 50 -0.83 0.37 0.17
CA ILE A 50 -0.19 -0.44 -0.86
C ILE A 50 -1.06 -0.34 -2.10
N LEU A 51 -0.57 0.31 -3.15
CA LEU A 51 -1.37 0.68 -4.32
C LEU A 51 -0.88 0.02 -5.60
N ASP A 52 -1.81 -0.54 -6.37
CA ASP A 52 -1.56 -0.82 -7.79
C ASP A 52 -1.76 0.48 -8.58
N LEU A 53 -0.79 0.84 -9.41
CA LEU A 53 -0.92 2.02 -10.26
C LEU A 53 -1.99 1.85 -11.34
N GLN A 54 -2.16 0.63 -11.83
CA GLN A 54 -2.99 0.35 -13.00
C GLN A 54 -4.37 -0.13 -12.57
N MET A 55 -5.27 0.81 -12.29
CA MET A 55 -6.61 0.53 -11.82
C MET A 55 -7.68 0.96 -12.82
N PRO A 56 -8.88 0.33 -12.78
CA PRO A 56 -9.99 0.78 -13.57
C PRO A 56 -10.39 2.25 -13.31
N PRO A 57 -11.00 2.94 -14.27
CA PRO A 57 -11.42 2.40 -15.57
C PRO A 57 -10.35 2.39 -16.65
N GLU A 58 -9.35 3.27 -16.57
CA GLU A 58 -8.38 3.46 -17.65
C GLU A 58 -7.35 2.33 -17.75
N LYS A 59 -7.00 1.73 -16.62
CA LYS A 59 -5.96 0.68 -16.51
C LYS A 59 -4.56 1.13 -16.92
N ASP A 60 -4.35 2.42 -17.07
CA ASP A 60 -3.02 3.01 -17.14
C ASP A 60 -2.61 3.47 -15.73
N ILE A 61 -1.51 4.20 -15.61
CA ILE A 61 -1.00 4.60 -14.30
C ILE A 61 -1.74 5.81 -13.69
N SER A 62 -2.70 6.41 -14.41
CA SER A 62 -3.27 7.70 -13.99
C SER A 62 -4.08 7.59 -12.71
N ALA A 63 -4.88 6.55 -12.52
CA ALA A 63 -5.68 6.39 -11.30
C ALA A 63 -4.78 6.18 -10.07
N GLY A 64 -3.78 5.33 -10.19
CA GLY A 64 -2.83 5.09 -9.11
C GLY A 64 -2.02 6.33 -8.75
N MET A 65 -1.60 7.09 -9.76
CA MET A 65 -0.88 8.34 -9.51
C MET A 65 -1.75 9.37 -8.81
N ARG A 66 -3.03 9.49 -9.19
CA ARG A 66 -3.97 10.38 -8.50
C ARG A 66 -4.17 9.98 -7.05
N LEU A 67 -4.27 8.69 -6.80
CA LEU A 67 -4.42 8.19 -5.42
C LEU A 67 -3.15 8.46 -4.60
N LEU A 68 -1.98 8.24 -5.17
CA LEU A 68 -0.71 8.55 -4.51
C LEU A 68 -0.63 10.04 -4.12
N GLU A 69 -0.95 10.92 -5.05
CA GLU A 69 -0.95 12.37 -4.80
C GLU A 69 -1.97 12.73 -3.72
N PHE A 70 -3.18 12.17 -3.80
CA PHE A 70 -4.23 12.38 -2.81
C PHE A 70 -3.75 11.98 -1.40
N LEU A 71 -3.16 10.80 -1.28
CA LEU A 71 -2.69 10.30 0.01
C LEU A 71 -1.59 11.17 0.59
N LYS A 72 -0.64 11.59 -0.23
CA LYS A 72 0.46 12.46 0.24
C LYS A 72 -0.03 13.86 0.62
N ASP A 73 -1.03 14.38 -0.07
CA ASP A 73 -1.59 15.68 0.24
C ASP A 73 -2.46 15.68 1.50
N HIS A 74 -3.25 14.62 1.71
CA HIS A 74 -4.23 14.56 2.80
C HIS A 74 -3.75 13.77 4.02
N LEU A 75 -2.81 12.85 3.83
CA LEU A 75 -2.26 12.01 4.90
C LEU A 75 -0.74 12.05 4.83
N SER A 76 -0.15 13.20 5.06
CA SER A 76 1.27 13.45 4.81
C SER A 76 2.21 12.52 5.59
N HIS A 77 1.78 12.00 6.73
CA HIS A 77 2.57 11.05 7.54
C HIS A 77 2.38 9.59 7.12
N SER A 78 1.41 9.31 6.26
CA SER A 78 1.15 7.95 5.78
C SER A 78 2.20 7.55 4.74
N LYS A 79 2.65 6.31 4.81
CA LYS A 79 3.59 5.76 3.84
C LYS A 79 2.84 5.14 2.68
N VAL A 80 3.42 5.20 1.48
CA VAL A 80 2.80 4.65 0.28
C VAL A 80 3.79 3.73 -0.44
N LEU A 81 3.39 2.47 -0.61
CA LEU A 81 4.11 1.48 -1.39
C LEU A 81 3.35 1.24 -2.69
N ILE A 82 4.07 1.23 -3.80
CA ILE A 82 3.49 1.04 -5.13
C ILE A 82 3.74 -0.38 -5.62
N MET A 83 2.73 -0.98 -6.23
CA MET A 83 2.84 -2.21 -7.00
C MET A 83 2.50 -1.88 -8.44
N SER A 84 3.26 -2.38 -9.40
CA SER A 84 2.94 -2.14 -10.80
C SER A 84 3.58 -3.17 -11.73
N SER A 85 2.83 -3.61 -12.75
CA SER A 85 3.40 -4.36 -13.86
C SER A 85 4.19 -3.46 -14.81
N ASN A 86 3.96 -2.15 -14.78
CA ASN A 86 4.77 -1.18 -15.51
C ASN A 86 5.86 -0.66 -14.58
N SER A 87 7.08 -1.21 -14.71
CA SER A 87 8.20 -0.90 -13.83
C SER A 87 9.33 -0.19 -14.57
N THR A 88 9.01 0.58 -15.61
CA THR A 88 10.03 1.38 -16.32
C THR A 88 10.65 2.40 -15.39
N ALA A 89 11.87 2.81 -15.72
CA ALA A 89 12.57 3.83 -14.93
C ALA A 89 11.78 5.14 -14.85
N GLU A 90 11.06 5.51 -15.91
CA GLU A 90 10.22 6.71 -15.93
C GLU A 90 9.06 6.62 -14.94
N VAL A 91 8.38 5.46 -14.91
CA VAL A 91 7.27 5.25 -13.97
C VAL A 91 7.78 5.26 -12.54
N GLN A 92 8.87 4.55 -12.27
CA GLN A 92 9.45 4.53 -10.92
C GLN A 92 9.85 5.93 -10.47
N LYS A 93 10.47 6.71 -11.36
CA LYS A 93 10.86 8.09 -11.06
C LYS A 93 9.64 8.95 -10.75
N SER A 94 8.58 8.83 -11.55
CA SER A 94 7.34 9.57 -11.32
C SER A 94 6.75 9.27 -9.95
N CYS A 95 6.78 8.01 -9.53
CA CYS A 95 6.28 7.61 -8.22
C CYS A 95 7.12 8.21 -7.09
N VAL A 96 8.44 8.13 -7.20
CA VAL A 96 9.34 8.70 -6.19
C VAL A 96 9.17 10.20 -6.11
N ASP A 97 9.09 10.89 -7.24
CA ASP A 97 8.89 12.35 -7.29
C ASP A 97 7.55 12.75 -6.66
N ALA A 98 6.54 11.90 -6.76
CA ALA A 98 5.23 12.13 -6.13
C ALA A 98 5.18 11.73 -4.65
N GLY A 99 6.27 11.20 -4.11
CA GLY A 99 6.38 10.91 -2.68
C GLY A 99 6.20 9.44 -2.28
N ALA A 100 6.21 8.49 -3.23
CA ALA A 100 6.13 7.08 -2.91
C ALA A 100 7.33 6.65 -2.06
N ASP A 101 7.08 5.79 -1.08
CA ASP A 101 8.11 5.31 -0.15
C ASP A 101 8.73 3.99 -0.58
N GLY A 102 8.15 3.31 -1.55
CA GLY A 102 8.69 2.09 -2.14
C GLY A 102 7.96 1.70 -3.41
N PHE A 103 8.60 0.86 -4.21
CA PHE A 103 8.07 0.42 -5.50
C PHE A 103 8.36 -1.07 -5.68
N PHE A 104 7.32 -1.85 -6.05
CA PHE A 104 7.43 -3.28 -6.30
C PHE A 104 6.95 -3.59 -7.71
N ALA A 105 7.84 -4.10 -8.55
CA ALA A 105 7.48 -4.59 -9.88
C ALA A 105 6.71 -5.92 -9.71
N LYS A 106 5.59 -6.05 -10.39
CA LYS A 106 4.83 -7.31 -10.44
C LYS A 106 5.45 -8.28 -11.45
N PRO A 107 5.56 -9.56 -11.15
CA PRO A 107 5.29 -10.19 -9.85
C PRO A 107 6.40 -9.92 -8.84
N PHE A 108 6.06 -9.85 -7.56
CA PHE A 108 7.03 -9.63 -6.49
C PHE A 108 6.88 -10.74 -5.42
N ALA A 109 7.92 -10.93 -4.64
CA ALA A 109 7.87 -11.86 -3.50
C ALA A 109 7.17 -11.18 -2.32
N ILE A 110 6.25 -11.92 -1.68
CA ILE A 110 5.54 -11.41 -0.48
C ILE A 110 6.52 -11.02 0.62
N GLU A 111 7.60 -11.78 0.77
CA GLU A 111 8.63 -11.53 1.79
C GLU A 111 9.27 -10.15 1.61
N ASP A 112 9.48 -9.72 0.37
CA ASP A 112 10.04 -8.38 0.09
C ASP A 112 9.08 -7.27 0.50
N MET A 113 7.78 -7.46 0.24
CA MET A 113 6.75 -6.53 0.66
C MET A 113 6.69 -6.45 2.19
N LEU A 114 6.68 -7.59 2.87
CA LEU A 114 6.66 -7.65 4.34
C LEU A 114 7.88 -6.96 4.94
N ALA A 115 9.06 -7.17 4.36
CA ALA A 115 10.29 -6.51 4.82
C ALA A 115 10.18 -4.99 4.72
N SER A 116 9.61 -4.48 3.63
CA SER A 116 9.39 -3.04 3.45
C SER A 116 8.40 -2.48 4.47
N ILE A 117 7.30 -3.20 4.70
CA ILE A 117 6.30 -2.80 5.71
C ILE A 117 6.95 -2.71 7.09
N CYS A 118 7.70 -3.73 7.48
CA CYS A 118 8.38 -3.74 8.77
C CYS A 118 9.40 -2.61 8.90
N LYS A 119 10.10 -2.28 7.82
CA LYS A 119 11.07 -1.20 7.81
C LYS A 119 10.40 0.17 7.96
N LEU A 120 9.26 0.38 7.30
CA LEU A 120 8.52 1.65 7.34
C LEU A 120 7.70 1.82 8.62
N MET A 121 7.24 0.70 9.20
CA MET A 121 6.48 0.69 10.45
C MET A 121 7.09 -0.33 11.41
N PRO A 122 8.22 -0.02 12.06
CA PRO A 122 8.81 -0.96 13.00
C PRO A 122 7.85 -1.30 14.14
N VAL A 123 7.76 -2.59 14.47
CA VAL A 123 6.97 -3.04 15.61
C VAL A 123 7.66 -2.53 16.88
N HIS A 124 6.89 -1.98 17.81
CA HIS A 124 7.43 -1.54 19.09
C HIS A 124 8.02 -2.74 19.83
N ARG A 125 9.14 -2.53 20.52
CA ARG A 125 9.87 -3.60 21.19
C ARG A 125 9.02 -4.41 22.16
N LEU A 126 8.13 -3.75 22.88
CA LEU A 126 7.19 -4.42 23.79
C LEU A 126 6.17 -5.29 23.07
N GLU A 127 5.74 -4.86 21.89
CA GLU A 127 4.82 -5.66 21.07
C GLU A 127 5.51 -6.92 20.54
N MET A 128 6.78 -6.83 20.18
CA MET A 128 7.55 -8.00 19.76
C MET A 128 7.64 -9.04 20.88
N PHE A 129 7.90 -8.63 22.10
CA PHE A 129 7.92 -9.54 23.24
C PHE A 129 6.57 -10.16 23.53
N ALA A 130 5.48 -9.41 23.38
CA ALA A 130 4.13 -9.93 23.56
C ALA A 130 3.82 -11.06 22.58
N HIS A 131 4.32 -11.00 21.34
CA HIS A 131 4.14 -12.06 20.36
C HIS A 131 4.94 -13.33 20.68
N ILE A 132 6.07 -13.19 21.33
CA ILE A 132 6.93 -14.32 21.69
C ILE A 132 6.37 -15.06 22.92
N LEU A 133 5.77 -14.34 23.82
CA LEU A 133 5.22 -14.88 25.07
C LEU A 133 3.80 -15.45 24.85
#